data_5ecb599ab5cf68cc4c9bbf98cd15d0ed
#
_entry.id   5ecb599ab5cf68cc4c9bbf98cd15d0ed
#
_cell.length_a   1.000
_cell.length_b   1.000
_cell.length_c   1.000
_cell.angle_alpha   90.00
_cell.angle_beta   90.00
_cell.angle_gamma   90.00
#
_symmetry.space_group_name_H-M   'P 1'
#
loop_
_entity.id
_entity.type
_entity.pdbx_description
1 polymer ?
#
loop_
_entity_poly.entity_id
_entity_poly.type
_entity_poly.pdbx_seq_one_letter_code
_entity_poly.pdbx_strand_id
1 'polypeptide(L)'
;MSKIKKLICGVGLSVAALGANVVQAEDGKALYTAKMCQTCHGAEGKAPIMPMYPKVAGQSKEYLLAQMKDIKSGARSNGMSAAMKAMVANVSDAELEAIAEYLSQVK
;
A
#
# COMPACT_ATOMS: atom_id res chain seq x y z
N MET A 1 -26.49 10.74 37.45
CA MET A 1 -27.00 10.81 36.17
C MET A 1 -26.04 11.24 35.14
N SER A 2 -25.68 12.44 35.15
CA SER A 2 -24.84 12.89 34.06
C SER A 2 -23.53 12.15 34.00
N LYS A 3 -23.06 11.62 35.05
CA LYS A 3 -21.80 10.92 35.02
C LYS A 3 -21.82 9.77 34.07
N ILE A 4 -22.89 9.16 33.89
CA ILE A 4 -22.95 8.00 33.08
C ILE A 4 -22.52 8.26 31.66
N LYS A 5 -22.91 9.37 31.14
CA LYS A 5 -22.57 9.59 29.77
C LYS A 5 -21.12 9.66 29.54
N LYS A 6 -20.39 10.20 30.46
CA LYS A 6 -18.98 10.29 30.21
C LYS A 6 -18.34 8.96 30.04
N LEU A 7 -18.79 7.99 30.77
CA LEU A 7 -18.23 6.69 30.65
C LEU A 7 -18.32 6.18 29.26
N ILE A 8 -19.47 6.39 28.66
CA ILE A 8 -19.69 5.90 27.33
C ILE A 8 -18.73 6.50 26.37
N CYS A 9 -18.48 7.77 26.52
CA CYS A 9 -17.56 8.42 25.62
C CYS A 9 -16.18 7.83 25.69
N GLY A 10 -15.73 7.53 26.88
CA GLY A 10 -14.42 6.98 27.02
C GLY A 10 -14.24 5.69 26.27
N VAL A 11 -15.26 4.88 26.30
CA VAL A 11 -15.20 3.61 25.62
C VAL A 11 -15.07 3.79 24.13
N GLY A 12 -15.86 4.69 23.60
CA GLY A 12 -15.80 4.90 22.18
C GLY A 12 -14.46 5.36 21.71
N LEU A 13 -13.80 6.15 22.50
CA LEU A 13 -12.48 6.65 22.11
C LEU A 13 -11.47 5.54 22.03
N SER A 14 -11.50 4.61 22.93
CA SER A 14 -10.55 3.53 22.91
C SER A 14 -10.62 2.74 21.62
N VAL A 15 -11.82 2.47 21.19
CA VAL A 15 -11.99 1.69 19.98
C VAL A 15 -11.48 2.46 18.77
N ALA A 16 -11.72 3.73 18.73
CA ALA A 16 -11.26 4.53 17.61
C ALA A 16 -9.76 4.51 17.49
N ALA A 17 -9.07 4.52 18.61
CA ALA A 17 -7.61 4.51 18.57
C ALA A 17 -7.08 3.25 17.94
N LEU A 18 -7.72 2.12 18.16
CA LEU A 18 -7.26 0.88 17.57
C LEU A 18 -7.42 0.87 16.06
N GLY A 19 -8.47 1.50 15.58
CA GLY A 19 -8.71 1.54 14.16
C GLY A 19 -7.62 2.25 13.39
N ALA A 20 -6.85 3.10 14.06
CA ALA A 20 -5.81 3.86 13.38
C ALA A 20 -4.70 2.98 12.83
N ASN A 21 -4.57 1.76 13.29
CA ASN A 21 -3.52 0.86 12.85
C ASN A 21 -3.95 -0.10 11.75
N VAL A 22 -5.17 0.02 11.29
CA VAL A 22 -5.68 -0.89 10.27
C VAL A 22 -5.29 -0.39 8.89
N VAL A 23 -4.69 -1.27 8.09
CA VAL A 23 -4.34 -0.97 6.71
C VAL A 23 -5.59 -1.14 5.85
N GLN A 24 -5.91 -0.12 5.07
CA GLN A 24 -7.11 -0.10 4.24
C GLN A 24 -6.77 -0.16 2.77
N ALA A 25 -7.54 -0.95 2.02
CA ALA A 25 -7.36 -1.03 0.57
C ALA A 25 -7.65 0.31 -0.12
N GLU A 26 -8.58 1.09 0.41
CA GLU A 26 -8.87 2.41 -0.16
C GLU A 26 -7.69 3.35 -0.03
N ASP A 27 -6.97 3.27 1.09
CA ASP A 27 -5.77 4.08 1.27
C ASP A 27 -4.71 3.66 0.28
N GLY A 28 -4.60 2.37 0.00
CA GLY A 28 -3.66 1.86 -0.98
C GLY A 28 -3.97 2.34 -2.39
N LYS A 29 -5.25 2.45 -2.73
CA LYS A 29 -5.63 2.96 -4.04
C LYS A 29 -5.19 4.41 -4.21
N ALA A 30 -5.44 5.23 -3.20
CA ALA A 30 -5.04 6.64 -3.24
C ALA A 30 -3.52 6.76 -3.28
N LEU A 31 -2.82 5.95 -2.51
CA LEU A 31 -1.36 5.95 -2.48
C LEU A 31 -0.77 5.47 -3.81
N TYR A 32 -1.38 4.45 -4.41
CA TYR A 32 -0.92 3.95 -5.70
C TYR A 32 -0.86 5.09 -6.72
N THR A 33 -1.91 5.91 -6.74
CA THR A 33 -1.95 7.05 -7.64
C THR A 33 -1.00 8.17 -7.20
N ALA A 34 -1.01 8.49 -5.92
CA ALA A 34 -0.19 9.58 -5.40
C ALA A 34 1.30 9.31 -5.54
N LYS A 35 1.72 8.06 -5.42
CA LYS A 35 3.12 7.67 -5.57
C LYS A 35 3.46 7.33 -7.01
N MET A 36 2.54 7.56 -7.93
CA MET A 36 2.74 7.44 -9.37
C MET A 36 3.06 6.03 -9.85
N CYS A 37 2.55 5.04 -9.16
CA CYS A 37 2.75 3.64 -9.54
C CYS A 37 2.15 3.35 -10.92
N GLN A 38 1.04 4.01 -11.24
CA GLN A 38 0.36 3.81 -12.52
C GLN A 38 1.22 4.27 -13.71
N THR A 39 2.23 5.08 -13.47
CA THR A 39 3.08 5.56 -14.56
C THR A 39 3.75 4.41 -15.30
N CYS A 40 4.09 3.35 -14.59
CA CYS A 40 4.72 2.17 -15.20
C CYS A 40 3.77 0.98 -15.22
N HIS A 41 2.98 0.78 -14.15
CA HIS A 41 2.16 -0.43 -14.02
C HIS A 41 0.74 -0.28 -14.55
N GLY A 42 0.38 0.91 -14.97
CA GLY A 42 -0.93 1.17 -15.55
C GLY A 42 -2.01 1.36 -14.51
N ALA A 43 -3.20 1.69 -14.97
CA ALA A 43 -4.33 1.90 -14.09
C ALA A 43 -4.62 0.63 -13.32
N GLU A 44 -4.78 0.74 -12.02
CA GLU A 44 -5.06 -0.38 -11.13
C GLU A 44 -4.01 -1.50 -11.20
N GLY A 45 -2.83 -1.22 -11.75
CA GLY A 45 -1.78 -2.23 -11.88
C GLY A 45 -2.06 -3.30 -12.92
N LYS A 46 -3.03 -3.09 -13.81
CA LYS A 46 -3.51 -4.10 -14.74
C LYS A 46 -2.87 -4.06 -16.11
N ALA A 47 -2.44 -2.89 -16.54
CA ALA A 47 -2.02 -2.70 -17.92
C ALA A 47 -0.71 -1.92 -17.98
N PRO A 48 0.42 -2.59 -17.74
CA PRO A 48 1.73 -1.92 -17.80
C PRO A 48 1.91 -1.24 -19.14
N ILE A 49 2.57 -0.10 -19.12
CA ILE A 49 2.73 0.68 -20.35
C ILE A 49 3.78 0.09 -21.28
N MET A 50 4.64 -0.78 -20.76
CA MET A 50 5.67 -1.45 -21.56
C MET A 50 5.82 -2.88 -21.10
N PRO A 51 6.23 -3.79 -22.01
CA PRO A 51 6.31 -5.22 -21.67
C PRO A 51 7.27 -5.54 -20.53
N MET A 52 8.28 -4.70 -20.31
CA MET A 52 9.26 -4.95 -19.26
C MET A 52 8.74 -4.64 -17.86
N TYR A 53 7.62 -3.94 -17.75
CA TYR A 53 7.02 -3.65 -16.46
C TYR A 53 5.98 -4.70 -16.12
N PRO A 54 5.99 -5.25 -14.91
CA PRO A 54 5.06 -6.31 -14.58
C PRO A 54 3.65 -5.81 -14.30
N LYS A 55 2.67 -6.64 -14.62
CA LYS A 55 1.33 -6.46 -14.13
C LYS A 55 1.35 -6.85 -12.65
N VAL A 56 0.88 -5.97 -11.79
CA VAL A 56 0.95 -6.20 -10.36
C VAL A 56 -0.41 -6.44 -9.70
N ALA A 57 -1.49 -6.21 -10.43
CA ALA A 57 -2.84 -6.45 -9.92
C ALA A 57 -3.08 -7.93 -9.69
N GLY A 58 -3.77 -8.26 -8.60
CA GLY A 58 -4.19 -9.63 -8.33
C GLY A 58 -3.13 -10.52 -7.73
N GLN A 59 -1.94 -10.00 -7.48
CA GLN A 59 -0.87 -10.77 -6.84
C GLN A 59 -1.12 -10.79 -5.32
N SER A 60 -0.56 -11.77 -4.61
CA SER A 60 -0.77 -11.82 -3.16
C SER A 60 -0.14 -10.63 -2.47
N LYS A 61 -0.80 -10.19 -1.40
CA LYS A 61 -0.31 -9.06 -0.63
C LYS A 61 1.09 -9.31 -0.09
N GLU A 62 1.33 -10.51 0.42
CA GLU A 62 2.62 -10.86 1.02
C GLU A 62 3.74 -10.80 -0.01
N TYR A 63 3.48 -11.31 -1.20
CA TYR A 63 4.49 -11.28 -2.26
C TYR A 63 4.77 -9.85 -2.69
N LEU A 64 3.71 -9.06 -2.92
CA LEU A 64 3.88 -7.68 -3.34
C LEU A 64 4.68 -6.88 -2.33
N LEU A 65 4.34 -7.04 -1.05
CA LEU A 65 5.01 -6.29 0.00
C LEU A 65 6.49 -6.67 0.10
N ALA A 66 6.77 -7.96 0.06
CA ALA A 66 8.14 -8.44 0.12
C ALA A 66 8.96 -7.91 -1.05
N GLN A 67 8.41 -7.93 -2.25
CA GLN A 67 9.11 -7.45 -3.44
C GLN A 67 9.36 -5.95 -3.36
N MET A 68 8.38 -5.18 -2.94
CA MET A 68 8.56 -3.73 -2.83
C MET A 68 9.60 -3.37 -1.78
N LYS A 69 9.63 -4.08 -0.65
CA LYS A 69 10.66 -3.86 0.36
C LYS A 69 12.03 -4.23 -0.13
N ASP A 70 12.14 -5.33 -0.87
CA ASP A 70 13.42 -5.76 -1.43
C ASP A 70 13.94 -4.77 -2.47
N ILE A 71 13.06 -4.24 -3.29
CA ILE A 71 13.44 -3.22 -4.26
C ILE A 71 13.90 -1.95 -3.54
N LYS A 72 13.15 -1.55 -2.52
CA LYS A 72 13.47 -0.33 -1.78
C LYS A 72 14.83 -0.44 -1.09
N SER A 73 15.14 -1.59 -0.52
CA SER A 73 16.39 -1.80 0.19
C SER A 73 17.56 -2.08 -0.74
N GLY A 74 17.29 -2.46 -1.98
CA GLY A 74 18.33 -2.87 -2.91
C GLY A 74 18.61 -4.37 -2.91
N ALA A 75 17.88 -5.14 -2.09
CA ALA A 75 18.04 -6.59 -2.09
C ALA A 75 17.60 -7.20 -3.42
N ARG A 76 16.64 -6.56 -4.07
CA ARG A 76 16.27 -6.92 -5.44
C ARG A 76 16.71 -5.79 -6.36
N SER A 77 17.62 -6.07 -7.29
CA SER A 77 18.19 -5.03 -8.14
C SER A 77 18.25 -5.40 -9.63
N ASN A 78 17.65 -6.51 -10.03
CA ASN A 78 17.69 -6.96 -11.42
C ASN A 78 16.74 -6.16 -12.31
N GLY A 79 17.01 -6.18 -13.60
CA GLY A 79 16.16 -5.55 -14.61
C GLY A 79 15.94 -4.06 -14.32
N MET A 80 14.69 -3.64 -14.35
CA MET A 80 14.32 -2.25 -14.14
C MET A 80 14.11 -1.91 -12.65
N SER A 81 14.56 -2.79 -11.76
CA SER A 81 14.37 -2.55 -10.31
C SER A 81 15.02 -1.25 -9.84
N ALA A 82 16.12 -0.84 -10.48
CA ALA A 82 16.78 0.41 -10.08
C ALA A 82 15.87 1.62 -10.28
N ALA A 83 15.12 1.65 -11.37
CA ALA A 83 14.17 2.73 -11.62
C ALA A 83 13.04 2.70 -10.60
N MET A 84 12.53 1.53 -10.29
CA MET A 84 11.47 1.39 -9.30
C MET A 84 11.97 1.74 -7.90
N LYS A 85 13.23 1.44 -7.59
CA LYS A 85 13.81 1.79 -6.30
C LYS A 85 13.69 3.31 -6.06
N ALA A 86 13.97 4.10 -7.10
CA ALA A 86 13.83 5.55 -6.98
C ALA A 86 12.38 5.94 -6.70
N MET A 87 11.42 5.24 -7.30
CA MET A 87 10.01 5.57 -7.10
C MET A 87 9.52 5.24 -5.70
N VAL A 88 10.05 4.17 -5.08
CA VAL A 88 9.59 3.77 -3.74
C VAL A 88 10.48 4.30 -2.62
N ALA A 89 11.52 5.05 -2.96
CA ALA A 89 12.48 5.53 -1.96
C ALA A 89 11.81 6.32 -0.83
N ASN A 90 10.78 7.10 -1.16
CA ASN A 90 10.08 7.93 -0.18
C ASN A 90 8.74 7.35 0.23
N VAL A 91 8.51 6.07 -0.04
CA VAL A 91 7.27 5.40 0.35
C VAL A 91 7.56 4.60 1.61
N SER A 92 6.84 4.88 2.69
CA SER A 92 7.08 4.18 3.96
C SER A 92 6.61 2.74 3.87
N ASP A 93 7.09 1.90 4.80
CA ASP A 93 6.68 0.51 4.83
C ASP A 93 5.17 0.38 5.04
N ALA A 94 4.57 1.24 5.85
CA ALA A 94 3.12 1.22 6.04
C ALA A 94 2.40 1.58 4.76
N GLU A 95 2.92 2.53 4.00
CA GLU A 95 2.33 2.90 2.71
C GLU A 95 2.49 1.78 1.69
N LEU A 96 3.63 1.10 1.69
CA LEU A 96 3.84 -0.06 0.82
C LEU A 96 2.83 -1.15 1.15
N GLU A 97 2.58 -1.36 2.44
CA GLU A 97 1.61 -2.36 2.86
C GLU A 97 0.20 -2.01 2.38
N ALA A 98 -0.19 -0.76 2.46
CA ALA A 98 -1.49 -0.33 1.98
C ALA A 98 -1.62 -0.53 0.47
N ILE A 99 -0.57 -0.21 -0.28
CA ILE A 99 -0.56 -0.41 -1.73
C ILE A 99 -0.67 -1.90 -2.05
N ALA A 100 0.07 -2.74 -1.35
CA ALA A 100 0.01 -4.18 -1.55
C ALA A 100 -1.38 -4.74 -1.25
N GLU A 101 -2.01 -4.23 -0.19
CA GLU A 101 -3.37 -4.64 0.15
C GLU A 101 -4.34 -4.30 -0.98
N TYR A 102 -4.25 -3.07 -1.49
CA TYR A 102 -5.11 -2.65 -2.58
C TYR A 102 -4.90 -3.52 -3.82
N LEU A 103 -3.66 -3.69 -4.26
CA LEU A 103 -3.37 -4.42 -5.49
C LEU A 103 -3.78 -5.88 -5.39
N SER A 104 -3.67 -6.48 -4.22
CA SER A 104 -4.04 -7.88 -4.05
C SER A 104 -5.54 -8.12 -4.26
N GLN A 105 -6.33 -7.07 -4.14
CA GLN A 105 -7.78 -7.17 -4.28
C GLN A 105 -8.29 -6.77 -5.66
N VAL A 106 -7.43 -6.28 -6.52
CA VAL A 106 -7.84 -5.89 -7.88
C VAL A 106 -8.01 -7.14 -8.73
N LYS A 107 -9.12 -7.20 -9.48
CA LYS A 107 -9.41 -8.36 -10.34
C LYS A 107 -9.10 -8.09 -11.83
#